data_c081ed53a619089d6dea2a0a3006c3b4
#
_entry.id   c081ed53a619089d6dea2a0a3006c3b4
#
_cell.length_a   1.000
_cell.length_b   1.000
_cell.length_c   1.000
_cell.angle_alpha   90.00
_cell.angle_beta   90.00
_cell.angle_gamma   90.00
#
_symmetry.space_group_name_H-M   'P 1'
#
loop_
_entity.id
_entity.type
_entity.pdbx_description
1 polymer ?
#
loop_
_entity_poly.entity_id
_entity_poly.type
_entity_poly.pdbx_seq_one_letter_code
_entity_poly.pdbx_strand_id
1 'polypeptide(L)'
;MSTLVALFHNRWSVPILAELYRQRGSRFVTLARTLGLSRESLRRTLTALIEGGLVGRNPGYGHPLRPEYVLSKEGARIGADCLPLVEKLRRDGLEEIGLKKWSMPAVLALAGRPLRFSELRDRLEGVSPRALALALKDLEEAGLVDRRVTEDYPPATMYRLTKRGRPLARLVGAIRASSTRS
;
A
#
# COMPACT_ATOMS: atom_id res chain seq x y z
N MET A 1 6.47 -5.77 -13.26
CA MET A 1 5.45 -5.34 -12.24
C MET A 1 6.07 -4.22 -11.42
N SER A 2 5.40 -3.09 -11.27
CA SER A 2 5.92 -1.96 -10.49
C SER A 2 6.17 -2.40 -9.05
N THR A 3 7.29 -1.99 -8.43
CA THR A 3 7.65 -2.28 -7.02
C THR A 3 6.53 -1.89 -6.07
N LEU A 4 5.79 -0.81 -6.38
CA LEU A 4 4.63 -0.39 -5.61
C LEU A 4 3.51 -1.45 -5.64
N VAL A 5 3.17 -1.98 -6.83
CA VAL A 5 2.15 -3.03 -6.95
C VAL A 5 2.57 -4.30 -6.21
N ALA A 6 3.86 -4.62 -6.20
CA ALA A 6 4.40 -5.74 -5.42
C ALA A 6 4.20 -5.54 -3.90
N LEU A 7 4.43 -4.33 -3.39
CA LEU A 7 4.20 -4.00 -1.97
C LEU A 7 2.72 -4.12 -1.59
N PHE A 8 1.80 -3.66 -2.44
CA PHE A 8 0.35 -3.76 -2.20
C PHE A 8 -0.25 -5.11 -2.64
N HIS A 9 0.54 -6.01 -3.28
CA HIS A 9 0.07 -7.34 -3.64
C HIS A 9 -0.41 -8.13 -2.42
N ASN A 10 0.32 -8.02 -1.31
CA ASN A 10 -0.11 -8.55 -0.03
C ASN A 10 -0.55 -7.37 0.86
N ARG A 11 -1.83 -7.33 1.23
CA ARG A 11 -2.43 -6.22 1.99
C ARG A 11 -1.67 -5.89 3.29
N TRP A 12 -0.92 -6.84 3.84
CA TRP A 12 -0.24 -6.68 5.12
C TRP A 12 1.22 -6.22 5.01
N SER A 13 1.79 -6.16 3.81
CA SER A 13 3.19 -5.72 3.63
C SER A 13 3.41 -4.31 4.16
N VAL A 14 2.57 -3.36 3.75
CA VAL A 14 2.66 -1.96 4.17
C VAL A 14 2.46 -1.80 5.68
N PRO A 15 1.42 -2.38 6.32
CA PRO A 15 1.27 -2.35 7.78
C PRO A 15 2.44 -2.98 8.55
N ILE A 16 3.00 -4.09 8.08
CA ILE A 16 4.14 -4.74 8.75
C ILE A 16 5.39 -3.87 8.67
N LEU A 17 5.70 -3.30 7.50
CA LEU A 17 6.84 -2.39 7.33
C LEU A 17 6.70 -1.14 8.22
N ALA A 18 5.51 -0.54 8.28
CA ALA A 18 5.21 0.60 9.14
C ALA A 18 5.42 0.25 10.63
N GLU A 19 4.92 -0.91 11.07
CA GLU A 19 5.01 -1.32 12.46
C GLU A 19 6.45 -1.68 12.86
N LEU A 20 7.19 -2.39 12.01
CA LEU A 20 8.61 -2.66 12.22
C LEU A 20 9.44 -1.38 12.27
N TYR A 21 9.11 -0.37 11.45
CA TYR A 21 9.76 0.93 11.49
C TYR A 21 9.48 1.65 12.81
N ARG A 22 8.21 1.71 13.23
CA ARG A 22 7.77 2.36 14.46
C ARG A 22 8.43 1.78 15.70
N GLN A 23 8.55 0.45 15.76
CA GLN A 23 9.12 -0.28 16.92
C GLN A 23 10.63 -0.53 16.83
N ARG A 24 11.29 -0.14 15.73
CA ARG A 24 12.69 -0.47 15.43
C ARG A 24 12.98 -1.98 15.44
N GLY A 25 12.02 -2.76 14.98
CA GLY A 25 12.01 -4.21 15.00
C GLY A 25 10.96 -4.77 15.96
N SER A 26 10.58 -6.04 15.79
CA SER A 26 9.55 -6.66 16.62
C SER A 26 9.67 -8.18 16.63
N ARG A 27 8.94 -8.83 17.55
CA ARG A 27 8.78 -10.28 17.59
C ARG A 27 7.54 -10.72 16.83
N PHE A 28 7.55 -11.95 16.34
CA PHE A 28 6.41 -12.54 15.64
C PHE A 28 5.10 -12.39 16.41
N VAL A 29 5.10 -12.79 17.69
CA VAL A 29 3.89 -12.74 18.53
C VAL A 29 3.39 -11.30 18.73
N THR A 30 4.32 -10.36 18.91
CA THR A 30 3.98 -8.94 19.06
C THR A 30 3.37 -8.38 17.80
N LEU A 31 3.97 -8.63 16.62
CA LEU A 31 3.41 -8.22 15.33
C LEU A 31 2.02 -8.79 15.08
N ALA A 32 1.84 -10.10 15.32
CA ALA A 32 0.55 -10.76 15.14
C ALA A 32 -0.54 -10.09 16.00
N ARG A 33 -0.25 -9.83 17.26
CA ARG A 33 -1.18 -9.19 18.20
C ARG A 33 -1.48 -7.74 17.83
N THR A 34 -0.42 -6.95 17.55
CA THR A 34 -0.57 -5.51 17.27
C THR A 34 -1.36 -5.26 15.98
N LEU A 35 -1.15 -6.11 14.96
CA LEU A 35 -1.82 -5.97 13.67
C LEU A 35 -3.09 -6.80 13.54
N GLY A 36 -3.47 -7.58 14.56
CA GLY A 36 -4.64 -8.45 14.51
C GLY A 36 -4.55 -9.55 13.45
N LEU A 37 -3.34 -10.06 13.17
CA LEU A 37 -3.09 -11.01 12.10
C LEU A 37 -3.11 -12.45 12.58
N SER A 38 -3.67 -13.35 11.74
CA SER A 38 -3.45 -14.76 11.91
C SER A 38 -1.95 -15.11 11.72
N ARG A 39 -1.49 -16.14 12.41
CA ARG A 39 -0.11 -16.61 12.30
C ARG A 39 0.29 -16.93 10.86
N GLU A 40 -0.63 -17.52 10.09
CA GLU A 40 -0.40 -17.88 8.70
C GLU A 40 -0.24 -16.66 7.79
N SER A 41 -1.13 -15.66 7.91
CA SER A 41 -1.05 -14.41 7.15
C SER A 41 0.25 -13.64 7.45
N LEU A 42 0.64 -13.58 8.73
CA LEU A 42 1.89 -12.94 9.13
C LEU A 42 3.11 -13.68 8.59
N ARG A 43 3.16 -15.03 8.72
CA ARG A 43 4.28 -15.84 8.22
C ARG A 43 4.46 -15.64 6.73
N ARG A 44 3.40 -15.79 5.93
CA ARG A 44 3.42 -15.63 4.47
C ARG A 44 3.93 -14.22 4.08
N THR A 45 3.46 -13.18 4.76
CA THR A 45 3.87 -11.81 4.45
C THR A 45 5.32 -11.55 4.83
N LEU A 46 5.76 -12.01 6.03
CA LEU A 46 7.16 -11.87 6.46
C LEU A 46 8.11 -12.63 5.52
N THR A 47 7.74 -13.84 5.07
CA THR A 47 8.54 -14.60 4.09
C THR A 47 8.73 -13.79 2.82
N ALA A 48 7.66 -13.23 2.24
CA ALA A 48 7.74 -12.40 1.04
C ALA A 48 8.58 -11.13 1.25
N LEU A 49 8.49 -10.48 2.42
CA LEU A 49 9.29 -9.30 2.75
C LEU A 49 10.78 -9.64 2.96
N ILE A 50 11.09 -10.82 3.48
CA ILE A 50 12.47 -11.31 3.63
C ILE A 50 13.05 -11.66 2.26
N GLU A 51 12.32 -12.40 1.43
CA GLU A 51 12.72 -12.72 0.05
C GLU A 51 12.92 -11.44 -0.79
N GLY A 52 12.11 -10.41 -0.54
CA GLY A 52 12.25 -9.09 -1.14
C GLY A 52 13.36 -8.22 -0.54
N GLY A 53 14.13 -8.72 0.43
CA GLY A 53 15.25 -8.00 1.03
C GLY A 53 14.88 -6.82 1.92
N LEU A 54 13.58 -6.65 2.29
CA LEU A 54 13.10 -5.53 3.08
C LEU A 54 13.14 -5.81 4.60
N VAL A 55 13.03 -7.07 4.97
CA VAL A 55 13.04 -7.54 6.37
C VAL A 55 14.12 -8.61 6.53
N GLY A 56 14.78 -8.62 7.66
CA GLY A 56 15.73 -9.66 8.06
C GLY A 56 15.40 -10.22 9.44
N ARG A 57 15.90 -11.44 9.70
CA ARG A 57 15.93 -11.96 11.06
C ARG A 57 17.17 -11.44 11.77
N ASN A 58 17.00 -10.95 13.00
CA ASN A 58 18.10 -10.56 13.82
C ASN A 58 18.91 -11.81 14.23
N PRO A 59 20.23 -11.88 14.03
CA PRO A 59 21.05 -13.03 14.44
C PRO A 59 20.92 -13.38 15.92
N GLY A 60 20.59 -12.41 16.78
CA GLY A 60 20.36 -12.62 18.20
C GLY A 60 18.90 -12.78 18.61
N TYR A 61 18.03 -13.21 17.70
CA TYR A 61 16.59 -13.26 17.97
C TYR A 61 16.17 -14.20 19.11
N GLY A 62 16.96 -15.18 19.46
CA GLY A 62 16.73 -16.06 20.62
C GLY A 62 16.85 -15.37 21.97
N HIS A 63 17.46 -14.17 22.03
CA HIS A 63 17.58 -13.41 23.26
C HIS A 63 16.25 -12.76 23.66
N PRO A 64 15.81 -12.86 24.95
CA PRO A 64 14.49 -12.43 25.37
C PRO A 64 14.19 -10.92 25.15
N LEU A 65 15.20 -10.08 25.08
CA LEU A 65 15.05 -8.62 24.92
C LEU A 65 15.28 -8.11 23.49
N ARG A 66 15.70 -8.97 22.56
CA ARG A 66 16.00 -8.54 21.17
C ARG A 66 14.82 -8.79 20.23
N PRO A 67 14.57 -7.90 19.26
CA PRO A 67 13.55 -8.13 18.23
C PRO A 67 13.99 -9.29 17.33
N GLU A 68 13.02 -10.12 16.92
CA GLU A 68 13.23 -11.24 16.00
C GLU A 68 13.34 -10.78 14.55
N TYR A 69 12.50 -9.80 14.17
CA TYR A 69 12.44 -9.22 12.83
C TYR A 69 12.85 -7.75 12.85
N VAL A 70 13.73 -7.38 11.93
CA VAL A 70 14.24 -6.02 11.78
C VAL A 70 14.16 -5.61 10.29
N LEU A 71 14.04 -4.32 10.04
CA LEU A 71 14.10 -3.81 8.67
C LEU A 71 15.55 -3.79 8.16
N SER A 72 15.74 -4.10 6.89
CA SER A 72 16.97 -3.77 6.17
C SER A 72 17.09 -2.25 6.01
N LYS A 73 18.22 -1.76 5.48
CA LYS A 73 18.40 -0.34 5.15
C LYS A 73 17.31 0.15 4.18
N GLU A 74 17.00 -0.65 3.16
CA GLU A 74 15.94 -0.35 2.20
C GLU A 74 14.55 -0.46 2.84
N GLY A 75 14.30 -1.53 3.59
CA GLY A 75 13.06 -1.70 4.34
C GLY A 75 12.79 -0.55 5.32
N ALA A 76 13.83 0.02 5.95
CA ALA A 76 13.69 1.16 6.84
C ALA A 76 13.28 2.44 6.10
N ARG A 77 13.83 2.69 4.90
CA ARG A 77 13.41 3.82 4.05
C ARG A 77 11.94 3.70 3.66
N ILE A 78 11.55 2.55 3.15
CA ILE A 78 10.16 2.28 2.74
C ILE A 78 9.22 2.30 3.94
N GLY A 79 9.62 1.71 5.07
CA GLY A 79 8.85 1.68 6.31
C GLY A 79 8.57 3.07 6.88
N ALA A 80 9.54 4.00 6.76
CA ALA A 80 9.36 5.39 7.13
C ALA A 80 8.21 6.06 6.36
N ASP A 81 8.08 5.79 5.06
CA ASP A 81 7.01 6.32 4.23
C ASP A 81 5.70 5.53 4.36
N CYS A 82 5.76 4.25 4.74
CA CYS A 82 4.58 3.44 5.03
C CYS A 82 3.85 3.90 6.29
N LEU A 83 4.58 4.33 7.32
CA LEU A 83 4.00 4.70 8.61
C LEU A 83 2.94 5.80 8.50
N PRO A 84 3.20 6.97 7.89
CA PRO A 84 2.21 8.05 7.77
C PRO A 84 1.01 7.63 6.89
N LEU A 85 1.19 6.73 5.91
CA LEU A 85 0.07 6.20 5.13
C LEU A 85 -0.83 5.34 6.00
N VAL A 86 -0.27 4.39 6.77
CA VAL A 86 -1.05 3.50 7.65
C VAL A 86 -1.80 4.31 8.71
N GLU A 87 -1.12 5.27 9.34
CA GLU A 87 -1.75 6.15 10.34
C GLU A 87 -2.89 6.97 9.76
N LYS A 88 -2.72 7.49 8.53
CA LYS A 88 -3.80 8.22 7.87
C LYS A 88 -4.97 7.32 7.49
N LEU A 89 -4.71 6.15 6.92
CA LEU A 89 -5.77 5.18 6.59
C LEU A 89 -6.56 4.78 7.84
N ARG A 90 -5.87 4.53 8.96
CA ARG A 90 -6.50 4.20 10.24
C ARG A 90 -7.36 5.33 10.78
N ARG A 91 -6.82 6.54 10.83
CA ARG A 91 -7.52 7.73 11.31
C ARG A 91 -8.79 8.02 10.51
N ASP A 92 -8.75 7.79 9.21
CA ASP A 92 -9.85 8.05 8.28
C ASP A 92 -10.85 6.86 8.17
N GLY A 93 -10.59 5.72 8.83
CA GLY A 93 -11.38 4.48 8.71
C GLY A 93 -11.30 3.83 7.33
N LEU A 94 -10.16 3.96 6.65
CA LEU A 94 -9.97 3.54 5.27
C LEU A 94 -9.04 2.33 5.11
N GLU A 95 -8.62 1.68 6.21
CA GLU A 95 -7.64 0.57 6.16
C GLU A 95 -8.12 -0.58 5.26
N GLU A 96 -9.41 -0.92 5.35
CA GLU A 96 -9.97 -2.03 4.60
C GLU A 96 -9.92 -1.80 3.09
N ILE A 97 -10.20 -0.58 2.64
CA ILE A 97 -10.18 -0.18 1.23
C ILE A 97 -8.73 0.13 0.80
N GLY A 98 -8.02 0.95 1.56
CA GLY A 98 -6.69 1.45 1.21
C GLY A 98 -5.62 0.37 1.10
N LEU A 99 -5.75 -0.72 1.87
CA LEU A 99 -4.79 -1.84 1.83
C LEU A 99 -5.12 -2.91 0.77
N LYS A 100 -6.18 -2.75 -0.03
CA LYS A 100 -6.43 -3.63 -1.18
C LYS A 100 -5.37 -3.37 -2.27
N LYS A 101 -5.02 -4.44 -2.99
CA LYS A 101 -3.93 -4.46 -3.98
C LYS A 101 -3.93 -3.28 -4.95
N TRP A 102 -5.10 -2.89 -5.46
CA TRP A 102 -5.20 -1.91 -6.54
C TRP A 102 -5.63 -0.51 -6.09
N SER A 103 -6.05 -0.34 -4.83
CA SER A 103 -6.58 0.94 -4.34
C SER A 103 -5.53 2.04 -4.34
N MET A 104 -4.42 1.85 -3.65
CA MET A 104 -3.37 2.89 -3.57
C MET A 104 -2.60 3.07 -4.88
N PRO A 105 -2.30 2.03 -5.67
CA PRO A 105 -1.80 2.21 -7.03
C PRO A 105 -2.73 3.03 -7.93
N ALA A 106 -4.05 2.84 -7.87
CA ALA A 106 -5.02 3.63 -8.62
C ALA A 106 -5.08 5.09 -8.14
N VAL A 107 -5.05 5.31 -6.82
CA VAL A 107 -4.95 6.66 -6.22
C VAL A 107 -3.71 7.39 -6.72
N LEU A 108 -2.56 6.71 -6.76
CA LEU A 108 -1.33 7.30 -7.28
C LEU A 108 -1.39 7.59 -8.78
N ALA A 109 -1.98 6.70 -9.58
CA ALA A 109 -2.13 6.91 -11.02
C ALA A 109 -2.96 8.17 -11.35
N LEU A 110 -3.92 8.53 -10.47
CA LEU A 110 -4.78 9.69 -10.58
C LEU A 110 -4.16 10.99 -10.00
N ALA A 111 -2.94 10.95 -9.45
CA ALA A 111 -2.36 12.10 -8.75
C ALA A 111 -2.17 13.34 -9.62
N GLY A 112 -1.84 13.17 -10.91
CA GLY A 112 -1.47 14.26 -11.81
C GLY A 112 -2.66 14.89 -12.54
N ARG A 113 -3.62 14.08 -13.01
CA ARG A 113 -4.76 14.52 -13.81
C ARG A 113 -5.90 13.50 -13.79
N PRO A 114 -7.11 13.90 -14.17
CA PRO A 114 -8.18 12.94 -14.46
C PRO A 114 -7.77 11.96 -15.56
N LEU A 115 -8.21 10.71 -15.46
CA LEU A 115 -7.92 9.64 -16.40
C LEU A 115 -9.20 8.90 -16.79
N ARG A 116 -9.22 8.38 -18.03
CA ARG A 116 -10.22 7.42 -18.48
C ARG A 116 -9.92 6.04 -17.90
N PHE A 117 -10.91 5.16 -17.90
CA PHE A 117 -10.75 3.77 -17.44
C PHE A 117 -9.63 3.04 -18.21
N SER A 118 -9.57 3.19 -19.51
CA SER A 118 -8.52 2.59 -20.37
C SER A 118 -7.12 3.08 -19.98
N GLU A 119 -6.94 4.39 -19.78
CA GLU A 119 -5.67 4.99 -19.37
C GLU A 119 -5.22 4.48 -17.98
N LEU A 120 -6.15 4.31 -17.05
CA LEU A 120 -5.87 3.72 -15.73
C LEU A 120 -5.43 2.26 -15.85
N ARG A 121 -6.12 1.47 -16.68
CA ARG A 121 -5.77 0.08 -16.92
C ARG A 121 -4.36 -0.04 -17.53
N ASP A 122 -4.04 0.82 -18.50
CA ASP A 122 -2.76 0.79 -19.18
C ASP A 122 -1.60 1.23 -18.25
N ARG A 123 -1.87 2.16 -17.30
CA ARG A 123 -0.90 2.56 -16.26
C ARG A 123 -0.71 1.55 -15.14
N LEU A 124 -1.73 0.75 -14.86
CA LEU A 124 -1.73 -0.25 -13.81
C LEU A 124 -1.46 -1.64 -14.40
N GLU A 125 -0.24 -1.82 -14.86
CA GLU A 125 0.22 -3.06 -15.49
C GLU A 125 -0.20 -4.32 -14.70
N GLY A 126 -0.89 -5.24 -15.39
CA GLY A 126 -1.35 -6.50 -14.81
C GLY A 126 -2.68 -6.41 -14.04
N VAL A 127 -3.37 -5.26 -14.07
CA VAL A 127 -4.73 -5.15 -13.53
C VAL A 127 -5.75 -5.72 -14.51
N SER A 128 -6.64 -6.61 -14.05
CA SER A 128 -7.79 -7.00 -14.88
C SER A 128 -8.87 -5.90 -14.89
N PRO A 129 -9.67 -5.77 -15.97
CA PRO A 129 -10.77 -4.81 -16.02
C PRO A 129 -11.72 -4.91 -14.83
N ARG A 130 -12.04 -6.15 -14.41
CA ARG A 130 -12.90 -6.40 -13.24
C ARG A 130 -12.27 -5.91 -11.94
N ALA A 131 -10.98 -6.17 -11.72
CA ALA A 131 -10.27 -5.74 -10.51
C ALA A 131 -10.15 -4.21 -10.44
N LEU A 132 -9.90 -3.56 -11.57
CA LEU A 132 -9.86 -2.10 -11.65
C LEU A 132 -11.24 -1.48 -11.39
N ALA A 133 -12.29 -2.03 -12.02
CA ALA A 133 -13.65 -1.53 -11.80
C ALA A 133 -14.07 -1.64 -10.33
N LEU A 134 -13.74 -2.75 -9.66
CA LEU A 134 -14.02 -2.94 -8.24
C LEU A 134 -13.22 -1.95 -7.38
N ALA A 135 -11.93 -1.78 -7.65
CA ALA A 135 -11.10 -0.83 -6.91
C ALA A 135 -11.60 0.61 -7.06
N LEU A 136 -11.99 1.02 -8.27
CA LEU A 136 -12.53 2.36 -8.52
C LEU A 136 -13.88 2.57 -7.83
N LYS A 137 -14.75 1.55 -7.81
CA LYS A 137 -16.02 1.57 -7.09
C LYS A 137 -15.78 1.76 -5.58
N ASP A 138 -14.91 0.95 -4.98
CA ASP A 138 -14.55 1.06 -3.56
C ASP A 138 -14.00 2.45 -3.22
N LEU A 139 -13.15 3.02 -4.09
CA LEU A 139 -12.57 4.34 -3.90
C LEU A 139 -13.60 5.47 -4.07
N GLU A 140 -14.57 5.31 -4.97
CA GLU A 140 -15.68 6.25 -5.17
C GLU A 140 -16.61 6.24 -3.95
N GLU A 141 -17.02 5.07 -3.48
CA GLU A 141 -17.85 4.89 -2.28
C GLU A 141 -17.15 5.47 -1.02
N ALA A 142 -15.83 5.35 -0.93
CA ALA A 142 -15.04 5.97 0.14
C ALA A 142 -14.84 7.50 -0.02
N GLY A 143 -15.32 8.09 -1.11
CA GLY A 143 -15.17 9.52 -1.41
C GLY A 143 -13.73 9.95 -1.73
N LEU A 144 -12.87 9.03 -2.16
CA LEU A 144 -11.48 9.30 -2.54
C LEU A 144 -11.33 9.64 -4.01
N VAL A 145 -12.21 9.08 -4.84
CA VAL A 145 -12.26 9.26 -6.28
C VAL A 145 -13.64 9.77 -6.66
N ASP A 146 -13.71 10.64 -7.65
CA ASP A 146 -14.92 11.17 -8.24
C ASP A 146 -14.99 10.67 -9.70
N ARG A 147 -16.14 10.14 -10.10
CA ARG A 147 -16.44 9.64 -11.44
C ARG A 147 -17.33 10.63 -12.16
N ARG A 148 -16.94 11.04 -13.36
CA ARG A 148 -17.75 11.92 -14.21
C ARG A 148 -17.85 11.37 -15.62
N VAL A 149 -19.01 11.47 -16.21
CA VAL A 149 -19.21 11.25 -17.64
C VAL A 149 -19.01 12.60 -18.32
N THR A 150 -18.18 12.64 -19.37
CA THR A 150 -17.99 13.86 -20.19
C THR A 150 -19.18 14.08 -21.08
N GLU A 151 -19.43 15.35 -21.41
CA GLU A 151 -20.46 15.74 -22.39
C GLU A 151 -19.96 15.64 -23.83
N ASP A 152 -18.68 15.26 -24.02
CA ASP A 152 -18.07 15.06 -25.34
C ASP A 152 -18.71 13.89 -26.09
N TYR A 153 -18.61 13.92 -27.44
CA TYR A 153 -19.08 12.81 -28.29
C TYR A 153 -17.88 12.07 -28.90
N PRO A 154 -17.72 10.76 -28.68
CA PRO A 154 -18.52 9.90 -27.79
C PRO A 154 -18.25 10.19 -26.29
N PRO A 155 -19.29 10.04 -25.43
CA PRO A 155 -19.15 10.31 -24.01
C PRO A 155 -18.12 9.37 -23.38
N ALA A 156 -17.30 9.90 -22.46
CA ALA A 156 -16.26 9.14 -21.78
C ALA A 156 -16.39 9.26 -20.26
N THR A 157 -16.11 8.17 -19.57
CA THR A 157 -16.04 8.19 -18.11
C THR A 157 -14.63 8.58 -17.66
N MET A 158 -14.55 9.65 -16.89
CA MET A 158 -13.33 10.19 -16.31
C MET A 158 -13.33 9.97 -14.80
N TYR A 159 -12.17 9.57 -14.26
CA TYR A 159 -11.92 9.42 -12.83
C TYR A 159 -10.91 10.47 -12.37
N ARG A 160 -11.14 11.08 -11.23
CA ARG A 160 -10.21 12.06 -10.63
C ARG A 160 -10.17 11.92 -9.11
N LEU A 161 -9.07 12.36 -8.49
CA LEU A 161 -8.98 12.43 -7.04
C LEU A 161 -9.85 13.57 -6.48
N THR A 162 -10.56 13.27 -5.42
CA THR A 162 -11.22 14.28 -4.58
C THR A 162 -10.19 15.02 -3.72
N LYS A 163 -10.63 16.05 -3.00
CA LYS A 163 -9.81 16.71 -1.97
C LYS A 163 -9.33 15.72 -0.89
N ARG A 164 -10.14 14.71 -0.55
CA ARG A 164 -9.85 13.67 0.43
C ARG A 164 -8.82 12.65 -0.08
N GLY A 165 -8.83 12.34 -1.38
CA GLY A 165 -7.90 11.39 -2.00
C GLY A 165 -6.49 11.94 -2.23
N ARG A 166 -6.33 13.25 -2.44
CA ARG A 166 -5.03 13.88 -2.77
C ARG A 166 -3.93 13.66 -1.72
N PRO A 167 -4.19 13.77 -0.40
CA PRO A 167 -3.17 13.49 0.61
C PRO A 167 -2.65 12.05 0.54
N LEU A 168 -3.54 11.06 0.27
CA LEU A 168 -3.14 9.66 0.12
C LEU A 168 -2.22 9.48 -1.09
N ALA A 169 -2.52 10.13 -2.22
CA ALA A 169 -1.67 10.08 -3.41
C ALA A 169 -0.24 10.57 -3.12
N ARG A 170 -0.07 11.61 -2.31
CA ARG A 170 1.25 12.11 -1.89
C ARG A 170 2.00 11.09 -1.05
N LEU A 171 1.34 10.47 -0.06
CA LEU A 171 1.95 9.45 0.80
C LEU A 171 2.36 8.20 0.01
N VAL A 172 1.50 7.74 -0.90
CA VAL A 172 1.84 6.61 -1.78
C VAL A 172 2.96 6.97 -2.76
N GLY A 173 3.00 8.22 -3.21
CA GLY A 173 4.09 8.75 -4.05
C GLY A 173 5.45 8.71 -3.34
N ALA A 174 5.51 9.01 -2.05
CA ALA A 174 6.71 8.88 -1.23
C ALA A 174 7.18 7.41 -1.16
N ILE A 175 6.27 6.47 -0.86
CA ILE A 175 6.59 5.03 -0.84
C ILE A 175 7.17 4.57 -2.18
N ARG A 176 6.58 5.00 -3.32
CA ARG A 176 7.09 4.69 -4.65
C ARG A 176 8.51 5.25 -4.84
N ALA A 177 8.74 6.50 -4.46
CA ALA A 177 10.04 7.14 -4.60
C ALA A 177 11.12 6.43 -3.78
N SER A 178 10.81 6.00 -2.56
CA SER A 178 11.73 5.23 -1.71
C SER A 178 12.01 3.82 -2.24
N SER A 179 11.03 3.19 -2.89
CA SER A 179 11.19 1.83 -3.45
C SER A 179 11.89 1.79 -4.81
N THR A 180 12.20 2.93 -5.42
CA THR A 180 12.94 3.02 -6.70
C THR A 180 14.37 3.55 -6.55
N ARG A 181 14.78 3.96 -5.36
CA ARG A 181 16.15 4.40 -5.06
C ARG A 181 16.97 3.18 -4.60
N SER A 182 17.60 2.49 -5.53
CA SER A 182 18.65 1.49 -5.27
C SER A 182 19.97 2.15 -4.96
#